data_648f06116b5fbe196e0f8b4b2970b3db
#
_entry.id   648f06116b5fbe196e0f8b4b2970b3db
#
_cell.length_a   1.000
_cell.length_b   1.000
_cell.length_c   1.000
_cell.angle_alpha   90.00
_cell.angle_beta   90.00
_cell.angle_gamma   90.00
#
_symmetry.space_group_name_H-M   'P 1'
#
loop_
_entity.id
_entity.type
_entity.pdbx_description
1 polymer ?
#
loop_
_entity_poly.entity_id
_entity_poly.type
_entity_poly.pdbx_seq_one_letter_code
_entity_poly.pdbx_strand_id
1 'polypeptide(L)'
;CAGKTAAMDYLRHRYMEQGFRVLCIREAATDLMSGGVTPWNCSTSVFYQQCQMELQAARERIFLQAAESMDAERILILSDRGLLDNRAYIAEDEYDFILQKEGWTLEHLLAGYDAVFFMESAAVALPHLYTVTGNSIRTEAPAEAAALNEKSFQAWQVHPYVQVIPCRENFAEKLS
;
A
#
# COMPACT_ATOMS: atom_id res chain seq x y z
N CYS A 1 -9.18 -5.79 8.86
CA CYS A 1 -7.99 -4.92 8.76
C CYS A 1 -6.72 -5.70 9.03
N ALA A 2 -5.67 -5.49 8.22
CA ALA A 2 -4.40 -6.22 8.37
C ALA A 2 -3.48 -5.65 9.48
N GLY A 3 -3.85 -4.53 10.11
CA GLY A 3 -3.02 -3.86 11.11
C GLY A 3 -1.86 -3.04 10.53
N LYS A 4 -1.91 -2.65 9.25
CA LYS A 4 -0.83 -1.92 8.57
C LYS A 4 -0.39 -0.65 9.30
N THR A 5 -1.31 0.21 9.68
CA THR A 5 -1.00 1.47 10.37
C THR A 5 -0.23 1.22 11.68
N ALA A 6 -0.70 0.26 12.49
CA ALA A 6 -0.02 -0.10 13.73
C ALA A 6 1.37 -0.72 13.47
N ALA A 7 1.53 -1.52 12.39
CA ALA A 7 2.82 -2.06 11.99
C ALA A 7 3.78 -0.94 11.54
N MET A 8 3.31 0.02 10.76
CA MET A 8 4.11 1.18 10.36
C MET A 8 4.56 2.03 11.56
N ASP A 9 3.66 2.28 12.52
CA ASP A 9 4.01 3.01 13.74
C ASP A 9 5.05 2.25 14.58
N TYR A 10 4.90 0.93 14.71
CA TYR A 10 5.87 0.08 15.38
C TYR A 10 7.24 0.12 14.69
N LEU A 11 7.29 -0.10 13.38
CA LEU A 11 8.53 -0.08 12.60
C LEU A 11 9.19 1.29 12.68
N ARG A 12 8.41 2.37 12.57
CA ARG A 12 8.91 3.73 12.70
C ARG A 12 9.66 3.92 14.03
N HIS A 13 9.03 3.59 15.16
CA HIS A 13 9.66 3.71 16.48
C HIS A 13 10.91 2.83 16.59
N ARG A 14 10.79 1.56 16.19
CA ARG A 14 11.88 0.58 16.27
C ARG A 14 13.13 1.00 15.48
N TYR A 15 12.96 1.52 14.28
CA TYR A 15 14.08 1.98 13.46
C TYR A 15 14.62 3.34 13.91
N MET A 16 13.78 4.23 14.43
CA MET A 16 14.25 5.48 15.04
C MET A 16 15.15 5.21 16.26
N GLU A 17 14.82 4.23 17.11
CA GLU A 17 15.68 3.79 18.22
C GLU A 17 17.04 3.25 17.74
N GLN A 18 17.10 2.72 16.53
CA GLN A 18 18.34 2.25 15.89
C GLN A 18 19.11 3.35 15.13
N GLY A 19 18.66 4.60 15.25
CA GLY A 19 19.30 5.77 14.64
C GLY A 19 18.95 6.02 13.18
N PHE A 20 17.89 5.42 12.66
CA PHE A 20 17.37 5.77 11.33
C PHE A 20 16.52 7.04 11.37
N ARG A 21 16.60 7.84 10.32
CA ARG A 21 15.55 8.80 9.98
C ARG A 21 14.45 8.05 9.26
N VAL A 22 13.25 7.96 9.85
CA VAL A 22 12.14 7.23 9.25
C VAL A 22 11.12 8.20 8.69
N LEU A 23 10.82 8.05 7.41
CA LEU A 23 9.78 8.78 6.67
C LEU A 23 8.62 7.82 6.40
N CYS A 24 7.38 8.32 6.47
CA CYS A 24 6.18 7.49 6.26
C CYS A 24 5.28 8.13 5.19
N ILE A 25 5.04 7.40 4.11
CA ILE A 25 4.09 7.77 3.05
C ILE A 25 2.75 7.12 3.38
N ARG A 26 1.71 7.93 3.49
CA ARG A 26 0.35 7.46 3.78
C ARG A 26 -0.36 7.01 2.51
N GLU A 27 -1.35 6.13 2.67
CA GLU A 27 -2.20 5.62 1.60
C GLU A 27 -2.88 6.77 0.81
N ALA A 28 -2.63 6.83 -0.50
CA ALA A 28 -3.17 7.86 -1.37
C ALA A 28 -4.70 7.78 -1.49
N ALA A 29 -5.28 6.58 -1.50
CA ALA A 29 -6.72 6.37 -1.57
C ALA A 29 -7.48 7.05 -0.40
N THR A 30 -6.93 6.97 0.80
CA THR A 30 -7.53 7.60 1.99
C THR A 30 -7.64 9.12 1.83
N ASP A 31 -6.62 9.76 1.28
CA ASP A 31 -6.65 11.22 1.09
C ASP A 31 -7.59 11.63 -0.04
N LEU A 32 -7.61 10.90 -1.16
CA LEU A 32 -8.56 11.16 -2.25
C LEU A 32 -10.00 11.04 -1.75
N MET A 33 -10.33 9.94 -1.07
CA MET A 33 -11.69 9.71 -0.58
C MET A 33 -12.10 10.70 0.50
N SER A 34 -11.21 11.06 1.42
CA SER A 34 -11.51 12.08 2.43
C SER A 34 -11.65 13.48 1.83
N GLY A 35 -10.99 13.75 0.71
CA GLY A 35 -11.15 14.95 -0.11
C GLY A 35 -12.37 14.93 -1.02
N GLY A 36 -13.18 13.86 -1.01
CA GLY A 36 -14.40 13.72 -1.81
C GLY A 36 -14.17 13.13 -3.20
N VAL A 37 -12.97 12.70 -3.56
CA VAL A 37 -12.67 11.99 -4.82
C VAL A 37 -12.79 10.50 -4.59
N THR A 38 -13.78 9.85 -5.19
CA THR A 38 -14.12 8.46 -4.92
C THR A 38 -14.28 7.66 -6.23
N PRO A 39 -14.15 6.32 -6.20
CA PRO A 39 -14.33 5.51 -7.41
C PRO A 39 -15.75 5.58 -7.98
N TRP A 40 -16.75 5.96 -7.19
CA TRP A 40 -18.15 6.05 -7.63
C TRP A 40 -18.58 7.45 -8.09
N ASN A 41 -17.76 8.50 -7.88
CA ASN A 41 -18.04 9.84 -8.40
C ASN A 41 -17.07 10.30 -9.51
N CYS A 42 -16.06 9.50 -9.81
CA CYS A 42 -15.24 9.68 -10.99
C CYS A 42 -15.94 9.16 -12.25
N SER A 43 -15.49 9.61 -13.42
CA SER A 43 -16.05 9.19 -14.71
C SER A 43 -16.00 7.68 -14.93
N THR A 44 -14.92 7.05 -14.48
CA THR A 44 -14.72 5.60 -14.47
C THR A 44 -13.88 5.19 -13.25
N SER A 45 -13.95 3.91 -12.88
CA SER A 45 -13.07 3.33 -11.86
C SER A 45 -11.60 3.39 -12.28
N VAL A 46 -11.30 3.21 -13.55
CA VAL A 46 -9.95 3.32 -14.12
C VAL A 46 -9.38 4.71 -13.94
N PHE A 47 -10.19 5.75 -14.21
CA PHE A 47 -9.75 7.14 -13.99
C PHE A 47 -9.46 7.42 -12.52
N TYR A 48 -10.28 6.90 -11.60
CA TYR A 48 -10.00 7.00 -10.17
C TYR A 48 -8.67 6.32 -9.82
N GLN A 49 -8.42 5.10 -10.34
CA GLN A 49 -7.17 4.39 -10.09
C GLN A 49 -5.96 5.14 -10.67
N GLN A 50 -6.11 5.77 -11.84
CA GLN A 50 -5.06 6.63 -12.39
C GLN A 50 -4.75 7.80 -11.44
N CYS A 51 -5.76 8.53 -10.95
CA CYS A 51 -5.56 9.62 -9.99
C CYS A 51 -4.84 9.14 -8.72
N GLN A 52 -5.20 7.93 -8.24
CA GLN A 52 -4.56 7.34 -7.07
C GLN A 52 -3.09 7.01 -7.34
N MET A 53 -2.77 6.43 -8.49
CA MET A 53 -1.40 6.11 -8.89
C MET A 53 -0.55 7.38 -9.07
N GLU A 54 -1.08 8.41 -9.72
CA GLU A 54 -0.40 9.70 -9.89
C GLU A 54 -0.07 10.36 -8.54
N LEU A 55 -1.04 10.36 -7.61
CA LEU A 55 -0.83 10.91 -6.27
C LEU A 55 0.21 10.11 -5.49
N GLN A 56 0.15 8.78 -5.56
CA GLN A 56 1.12 7.90 -4.90
C GLN A 56 2.53 8.12 -5.47
N ALA A 57 2.69 8.10 -6.79
CA ALA A 57 3.97 8.33 -7.46
C ALA A 57 4.57 9.72 -7.13
N ALA A 58 3.73 10.74 -7.10
CA ALA A 58 4.16 12.08 -6.72
C ALA A 58 4.68 12.13 -5.28
N ARG A 59 4.02 11.45 -4.34
CA ARG A 59 4.47 11.34 -2.94
C ARG A 59 5.79 10.60 -2.83
N GLU A 60 5.91 9.44 -3.44
CA GLU A 60 7.13 8.65 -3.42
C GLU A 60 8.31 9.46 -3.95
N ARG A 61 8.15 10.12 -5.09
CA ARG A 61 9.17 11.01 -5.65
C ARG A 61 9.55 12.15 -4.71
N ILE A 62 8.58 12.82 -4.08
CA ILE A 62 8.83 13.93 -3.15
C ILE A 62 9.57 13.44 -1.90
N PHE A 63 9.19 12.28 -1.36
CA PHE A 63 9.83 11.72 -0.18
C PHE A 63 11.26 11.26 -0.45
N LEU A 64 11.53 10.69 -1.64
CA LEU A 64 12.88 10.35 -2.08
C LEU A 64 13.74 11.60 -2.21
N GLN A 65 13.26 12.64 -2.91
CA GLN A 65 13.98 13.92 -3.04
C GLN A 65 14.25 14.58 -1.67
N ALA A 66 13.27 14.52 -0.77
CA ALA A 66 13.46 15.03 0.59
C ALA A 66 14.52 14.23 1.35
N ALA A 67 14.50 12.89 1.24
CA ALA A 67 15.49 12.02 1.86
C ALA A 67 16.92 12.34 1.37
N GLU A 68 17.11 12.52 0.07
CA GLU A 68 18.39 12.88 -0.54
C GLU A 68 18.94 14.23 -0.02
N SER A 69 18.06 15.13 0.41
CA SER A 69 18.44 16.45 0.95
C SER A 69 18.72 16.44 2.46
N MET A 70 18.41 15.35 3.15
CA MET A 70 18.58 15.26 4.60
C MET A 70 20.01 14.91 4.99
N ASP A 71 20.53 15.60 6.01
CA ASP A 71 21.79 15.24 6.66
C ASP A 71 21.54 14.06 7.64
N ALA A 72 21.49 12.85 7.09
CA ALA A 72 21.29 11.63 7.87
C ALA A 72 21.96 10.45 7.16
N GLU A 73 22.77 9.70 7.90
CA GLU A 73 23.50 8.52 7.35
C GLU A 73 22.58 7.39 6.93
N ARG A 74 21.44 7.22 7.62
CA ARG A 74 20.50 6.14 7.38
C ARG A 74 19.08 6.65 7.34
N ILE A 75 18.44 6.47 6.20
CA ILE A 75 17.05 6.87 5.98
C ILE A 75 16.23 5.63 5.58
N LEU A 76 15.07 5.48 6.18
CA LEU A 76 14.09 4.45 5.85
C LEU A 76 12.79 5.13 5.42
N ILE A 77 12.29 4.81 4.24
CA ILE A 77 10.99 5.26 3.76
C ILE A 77 10.02 4.08 3.85
N LEU A 78 8.98 4.22 4.65
CA LEU A 78 7.89 3.25 4.75
C LEU A 78 6.68 3.78 3.97
N SER A 79 6.18 3.00 3.01
CA SER A 79 4.98 3.36 2.25
C SER A 79 3.80 2.47 2.63
N ASP A 80 2.66 3.08 2.99
CA ASP A 80 1.39 2.36 3.13
C ASP A 80 0.75 2.25 1.75
N ARG A 81 0.90 1.11 1.12
CA ARG A 81 0.62 0.80 -0.27
C ARG A 81 1.75 1.26 -1.23
N GLY A 82 1.69 0.71 -2.42
CA GLY A 82 2.54 1.08 -3.53
C GLY A 82 1.77 1.01 -4.84
N LEU A 83 2.43 1.38 -5.93
CA LEU A 83 1.79 1.53 -7.24
C LEU A 83 1.20 0.24 -7.81
N LEU A 84 1.74 -0.93 -7.43
CA LEU A 84 1.23 -2.21 -7.89
C LEU A 84 -0.07 -2.65 -7.19
N ASP A 85 -0.41 -2.08 -6.04
CA ASP A 85 -1.69 -2.38 -5.36
C ASP A 85 -2.90 -2.11 -6.26
N ASN A 86 -2.80 -1.12 -7.16
CA ASN A 86 -3.87 -0.73 -8.08
C ASN A 86 -4.26 -1.84 -9.08
N ARG A 87 -3.35 -2.79 -9.39
CA ARG A 87 -3.65 -3.98 -10.22
C ARG A 87 -4.74 -4.88 -9.62
N ALA A 88 -4.97 -4.79 -8.32
CA ALA A 88 -6.04 -5.56 -7.67
C ALA A 88 -7.46 -5.03 -7.95
N TYR A 89 -7.58 -3.78 -8.42
CA TYR A 89 -8.84 -3.05 -8.54
C TYR A 89 -9.33 -2.82 -9.97
N ILE A 90 -8.48 -3.03 -10.97
CA ILE A 90 -8.79 -2.86 -12.39
C ILE A 90 -8.27 -4.05 -13.20
N ALA A 91 -8.70 -4.18 -14.45
CA ALA A 91 -8.20 -5.20 -15.35
C ALA A 91 -6.74 -4.94 -15.77
N GLU A 92 -6.03 -5.97 -16.20
CA GLU A 92 -4.61 -5.86 -16.52
C GLU A 92 -4.35 -4.90 -17.69
N ASP A 93 -5.19 -4.97 -18.73
CA ASP A 93 -5.13 -4.07 -19.86
C ASP A 93 -5.42 -2.61 -19.50
N GLU A 94 -6.30 -2.37 -18.53
CA GLU A 94 -6.57 -1.04 -17.98
C GLU A 94 -5.38 -0.50 -17.19
N TYR A 95 -4.70 -1.37 -16.42
CA TYR A 95 -3.48 -1.01 -15.71
C TYR A 95 -2.35 -0.68 -16.69
N ASP A 96 -2.15 -1.51 -17.71
CA ASP A 96 -1.15 -1.29 -18.76
C ASP A 96 -1.42 0.02 -19.54
N PHE A 97 -2.69 0.33 -19.79
CA PHE A 97 -3.07 1.62 -20.40
C PHE A 97 -2.63 2.82 -19.54
N ILE A 98 -2.81 2.73 -18.19
CA ILE A 98 -2.33 3.79 -17.30
C ILE A 98 -0.80 3.89 -17.36
N LEU A 99 -0.08 2.77 -17.31
CA LEU A 99 1.37 2.76 -17.40
C LEU A 99 1.86 3.44 -18.69
N GLN A 100 1.27 3.07 -19.82
CA GLN A 100 1.62 3.65 -21.12
C GLN A 100 1.36 5.16 -21.16
N LYS A 101 0.23 5.60 -20.63
CA LYS A 101 -0.16 7.01 -20.60
C LYS A 101 0.79 7.86 -19.76
N GLU A 102 1.22 7.34 -18.61
CA GLU A 102 2.13 8.00 -17.69
C GLU A 102 3.62 7.83 -18.08
N GLY A 103 3.92 7.02 -19.10
CA GLY A 103 5.30 6.71 -19.50
C GLY A 103 6.04 5.84 -18.47
N TRP A 104 5.31 5.05 -17.70
CA TRP A 104 5.88 4.15 -16.71
C TRP A 104 6.06 2.75 -17.26
N THR A 105 7.04 2.03 -16.76
CA THR A 105 7.23 0.60 -17.01
C THR A 105 7.09 -0.18 -15.71
N LEU A 106 6.61 -1.41 -15.77
CA LEU A 106 6.50 -2.27 -14.60
C LEU A 106 7.86 -2.44 -13.91
N GLU A 107 8.94 -2.60 -14.69
CA GLU A 107 10.31 -2.71 -14.18
C GLU A 107 10.72 -1.48 -13.37
N HIS A 108 10.42 -0.27 -13.88
CA HIS A 108 10.72 0.97 -13.17
C HIS A 108 9.93 1.09 -11.87
N LEU A 109 8.65 0.70 -11.88
CA LEU A 109 7.83 0.72 -10.66
C LEU A 109 8.34 -0.27 -9.61
N LEU A 110 8.73 -1.47 -10.01
CA LEU A 110 9.31 -2.48 -9.11
C LEU A 110 10.63 -2.02 -8.50
N ALA A 111 11.49 -1.40 -9.30
CA ALA A 111 12.79 -0.88 -8.86
C ALA A 111 12.66 0.28 -7.84
N GLY A 112 11.47 0.87 -7.69
CA GLY A 112 11.18 1.90 -6.70
C GLY A 112 11.08 1.39 -5.26
N TYR A 113 11.07 0.06 -5.05
CA TYR A 113 10.93 -0.55 -3.74
C TYR A 113 12.07 -1.53 -3.47
N ASP A 114 12.74 -1.41 -2.32
CA ASP A 114 13.80 -2.34 -1.89
C ASP A 114 13.19 -3.67 -1.40
N ALA A 115 12.04 -3.62 -0.74
CA ALA A 115 11.33 -4.78 -0.22
C ALA A 115 9.84 -4.51 -0.04
N VAL A 116 9.05 -5.58 -0.09
CA VAL A 116 7.60 -5.54 0.12
C VAL A 116 7.22 -6.47 1.27
N PHE A 117 6.57 -5.92 2.28
CA PHE A 117 5.99 -6.69 3.38
C PHE A 117 4.49 -6.82 3.17
N PHE A 118 4.08 -7.96 2.64
CA PHE A 118 2.67 -8.24 2.37
C PHE A 118 1.98 -8.75 3.64
N MET A 119 1.12 -7.93 4.22
CA MET A 119 0.39 -8.28 5.45
C MET A 119 -0.95 -8.93 5.11
N GLU A 120 -1.10 -10.21 5.43
CA GLU A 120 -2.38 -10.92 5.24
C GLU A 120 -3.53 -10.23 5.96
N SER A 121 -4.68 -10.15 5.26
CA SER A 121 -5.91 -9.62 5.83
C SER A 121 -6.53 -10.59 6.84
N ALA A 122 -7.10 -10.06 7.93
CA ALA A 122 -7.90 -10.85 8.87
C ALA A 122 -9.11 -11.51 8.19
N ALA A 123 -9.61 -10.95 7.10
CA ALA A 123 -10.70 -11.56 6.31
C ALA A 123 -10.33 -12.95 5.75
N VAL A 124 -9.04 -13.22 5.52
CA VAL A 124 -8.54 -14.52 5.03
C VAL A 124 -8.31 -15.49 6.18
N ALA A 125 -7.51 -15.09 7.17
CA ALA A 125 -7.03 -16.00 8.20
C ALA A 125 -7.99 -16.12 9.39
N LEU A 126 -8.69 -15.05 9.75
CA LEU A 126 -9.54 -14.93 10.93
C LEU A 126 -10.88 -14.24 10.58
N PRO A 127 -11.74 -14.82 9.73
CA PRO A 127 -12.97 -14.17 9.25
C PRO A 127 -13.90 -13.74 10.39
N HIS A 128 -13.88 -14.45 11.52
CA HIS A 128 -14.69 -14.14 12.71
C HIS A 128 -14.21 -12.89 13.47
N LEU A 129 -12.96 -12.46 13.25
CA LEU A 129 -12.40 -11.22 13.82
C LEU A 129 -12.42 -10.06 12.81
N TYR A 130 -12.90 -10.31 11.59
CA TYR A 130 -13.00 -9.26 10.58
C TYR A 130 -14.10 -8.28 10.96
N THR A 131 -13.73 -7.06 11.33
CA THR A 131 -14.67 -5.99 11.65
C THR A 131 -14.45 -4.82 10.69
N VAL A 132 -15.54 -4.26 10.17
CA VAL A 132 -15.55 -3.00 9.40
C VAL A 132 -15.53 -1.77 10.33
N THR A 133 -15.67 -1.97 11.63
CA THR A 133 -15.63 -0.91 12.66
C THR A 133 -14.18 -0.40 12.80
N GLY A 134 -13.98 0.85 12.43
CA GLY A 134 -12.68 1.54 12.50
C GLY A 134 -12.18 2.12 11.18
N ASN A 135 -12.85 1.82 10.06
CA ASN A 135 -12.60 2.51 8.80
C ASN A 135 -13.93 2.71 8.07
N SER A 136 -14.50 3.90 8.19
CA SER A 136 -15.78 4.29 7.58
C SER A 136 -15.80 4.26 6.04
N ILE A 137 -14.65 4.00 5.44
CA ILE A 137 -14.44 3.98 3.98
C ILE A 137 -14.59 2.54 3.43
N ARG A 138 -14.52 1.50 4.28
CA ARG A 138 -14.60 0.10 3.85
C ARG A 138 -16.00 -0.46 4.04
N THR A 139 -16.59 -0.90 2.93
CA THR A 139 -17.94 -1.50 2.87
C THR A 139 -17.92 -2.95 2.36
N GLU A 140 -16.73 -3.52 2.07
CA GLU A 140 -16.59 -4.82 1.42
C GLU A 140 -17.01 -5.97 2.35
N ALA A 141 -17.73 -6.94 1.80
CA ALA A 141 -18.02 -8.20 2.48
C ALA A 141 -16.73 -9.01 2.73
N PRO A 142 -16.66 -9.88 3.75
CA PRO A 142 -15.47 -10.68 4.05
C PRO A 142 -14.92 -11.47 2.84
N ALA A 143 -15.79 -12.02 2.00
CA ALA A 143 -15.39 -12.75 0.80
C ALA A 143 -14.75 -11.84 -0.26
N GLU A 144 -15.28 -10.64 -0.44
CA GLU A 144 -14.71 -9.64 -1.35
C GLU A 144 -13.35 -9.16 -0.85
N ALA A 145 -13.23 -8.92 0.46
CA ALA A 145 -11.96 -8.54 1.08
C ALA A 145 -10.90 -9.65 0.97
N ALA A 146 -11.29 -10.93 1.02
CA ALA A 146 -10.39 -12.06 0.80
C ALA A 146 -9.93 -12.15 -0.65
N ALA A 147 -10.85 -12.00 -1.62
CA ALA A 147 -10.52 -11.99 -3.04
C ALA A 147 -9.59 -10.82 -3.41
N LEU A 148 -9.83 -9.64 -2.83
CA LEU A 148 -8.99 -8.47 -3.02
C LEU A 148 -7.59 -8.66 -2.41
N ASN A 149 -7.50 -9.31 -1.25
CA ASN A 149 -6.22 -9.66 -0.63
C ASN A 149 -5.39 -10.57 -1.54
N GLU A 150 -6.02 -11.59 -2.15
CA GLU A 150 -5.34 -12.49 -3.09
C GLU A 150 -4.85 -11.74 -4.34
N LYS A 151 -5.70 -10.91 -4.96
CA LYS A 151 -5.29 -10.08 -6.10
C LYS A 151 -4.15 -9.12 -5.77
N SER A 152 -4.19 -8.50 -4.59
CA SER A 152 -3.10 -7.63 -4.14
C SER A 152 -1.79 -8.41 -3.93
N PHE A 153 -1.87 -9.63 -3.40
CA PHE A 153 -0.70 -10.49 -3.27
C PHE A 153 -0.13 -10.86 -4.65
N GLN A 154 -0.98 -11.29 -5.58
CA GLN A 154 -0.57 -11.62 -6.95
C GLN A 154 0.09 -10.45 -7.66
N ALA A 155 -0.38 -9.23 -7.42
CA ALA A 155 0.22 -8.02 -7.99
C ALA A 155 1.68 -7.81 -7.53
N TRP A 156 2.01 -8.19 -6.29
CA TRP A 156 3.33 -7.99 -5.71
C TRP A 156 4.27 -9.20 -5.82
N GLN A 157 3.78 -10.41 -6.14
CA GLN A 157 4.62 -11.63 -6.29
C GLN A 157 5.77 -11.47 -7.29
N VAL A 158 5.63 -10.56 -8.25
CA VAL A 158 6.65 -10.27 -9.27
C VAL A 158 7.85 -9.48 -8.72
N HIS A 159 7.72 -8.92 -7.52
CA HIS A 159 8.84 -8.22 -6.88
C HIS A 159 9.83 -9.23 -6.27
N PRO A 160 11.16 -9.05 -6.46
CA PRO A 160 12.16 -10.04 -6.03
C PRO A 160 12.24 -10.24 -4.50
N TYR A 161 11.83 -9.25 -3.74
CA TYR A 161 11.89 -9.27 -2.26
C TYR A 161 10.51 -9.05 -1.66
N VAL A 162 9.64 -10.06 -1.75
CA VAL A 162 8.33 -10.05 -1.08
C VAL A 162 8.37 -10.99 0.12
N GLN A 163 8.01 -10.46 1.28
CA GLN A 163 7.81 -11.23 2.49
C GLN A 163 6.35 -11.18 2.91
N VAL A 164 5.73 -12.36 3.05
CA VAL A 164 4.37 -12.48 3.57
C VAL A 164 4.40 -12.47 5.09
N ILE A 165 3.66 -11.55 5.68
CA ILE A 165 3.44 -11.46 7.11
C ILE A 165 2.06 -12.05 7.42
N PRO A 166 2.00 -13.27 7.99
CA PRO A 166 0.74 -13.94 8.24
C PRO A 166 -0.12 -13.20 9.25
N CYS A 167 -1.43 -13.29 9.10
CA CYS A 167 -2.36 -12.78 10.10
C CYS A 167 -2.29 -13.66 11.35
N ARG A 168 -2.10 -13.06 12.53
CA ARG A 168 -2.10 -13.72 13.84
C ARG A 168 -3.11 -13.05 14.77
N GLU A 169 -3.66 -13.78 15.72
CA GLU A 169 -4.58 -13.22 16.72
C GLU A 169 -3.89 -12.18 17.61
N ASN A 170 -2.66 -12.47 18.00
CA ASN A 170 -1.84 -11.53 18.77
C ASN A 170 -1.02 -10.65 17.83
N PHE A 171 -1.30 -9.35 17.85
CA PHE A 171 -0.60 -8.39 17.00
C PHE A 171 0.91 -8.28 17.34
N ALA A 172 1.31 -8.44 18.59
CA ALA A 172 2.71 -8.41 19.01
C ALA A 172 3.53 -9.57 18.38
N GLU A 173 2.92 -10.75 18.21
CA GLU A 173 3.55 -11.90 17.54
C GLU A 173 3.68 -11.71 16.03
N LYS A 174 2.89 -10.80 15.46
CA LYS A 174 2.97 -10.45 14.04
C LYS A 174 4.17 -9.56 13.74
N LEU A 175 4.69 -8.85 14.73
CA LEU A 175 5.77 -7.88 14.61
C LEU A 175 7.13 -8.43 15.10
N SER A 176 7.17 -9.62 15.67
CA SER A 176 8.37 -10.32 16.11
C SER A 176 9.00 -11.12 14.97
#